data_00ad9cd987e76e8ac4b14c6f081c1269
#
_entry.id   00ad9cd987e76e8ac4b14c6f081c1269
#
_cell.length_a   1.000
_cell.length_b   1.000
_cell.length_c   1.000
_cell.angle_alpha   90.00
_cell.angle_beta   90.00
_cell.angle_gamma   90.00
#
_symmetry.space_group_name_H-M   'P 1'
#
loop_
_entity.id
_entity.type
_entity.pdbx_description
1 polymer ?
#
loop_
_entity_poly.entity_id
_entity_poly.type
_entity_poly.pdbx_seq_one_letter_code
_entity_poly.pdbx_strand_id
1 'polypeptide(L)'
;MSASTGHPLRIILADDHPIFLIGLRVVLEQNNAAAVVAQASNPDELLAALNEHDCDVLVTDFMMPVEQQNDGLRLLQRIRRDFPALPVVVVTTLSNAGLFQAMLDLNVQGLLSKASVAGELPVAIESVRRGRVFLADSVRRVLQDAQQLGPDSPLALDQLSPRELEVLRLLSAGHAVGRIATQLNRSKQTVSAQKVSAMRKLGVANDAALFMYLQEHGLS
;
A
#
# COMPACT_ATOMS: atom_id res chain seq x y z
N MET A 1 37.68 0.58 -13.30
CA MET A 1 37.07 0.92 -11.99
C MET A 1 36.89 2.43 -11.95
N SER A 2 35.81 2.96 -12.46
CA SER A 2 35.52 4.40 -12.45
C SER A 2 34.62 4.66 -11.25
N ALA A 3 35.20 5.27 -10.21
CA ALA A 3 34.43 5.82 -9.11
C ALA A 3 33.54 6.94 -9.65
N SER A 4 32.25 6.68 -9.69
CA SER A 4 31.25 7.72 -9.96
C SER A 4 31.28 8.69 -8.76
N THR A 5 31.85 9.87 -8.97
CA THR A 5 31.81 11.02 -8.04
C THR A 5 30.40 11.63 -8.08
N GLY A 6 29.38 10.83 -7.85
CA GLY A 6 28.02 11.29 -7.73
C GLY A 6 27.65 11.48 -6.26
N HIS A 7 26.92 12.54 -5.97
CA HIS A 7 26.31 12.73 -4.66
C HIS A 7 25.49 11.47 -4.29
N PRO A 8 25.38 11.12 -3.00
CA PRO A 8 24.55 10.01 -2.56
C PRO A 8 23.11 10.22 -3.02
N LEU A 9 22.44 9.12 -3.41
CA LEU A 9 21.05 9.14 -3.83
C LEU A 9 20.15 9.65 -2.70
N ARG A 10 19.40 10.71 -2.93
CA ARG A 10 18.54 11.34 -1.94
C ARG A 10 17.22 10.61 -1.85
N ILE A 11 16.90 10.04 -0.70
CA ILE A 11 15.71 9.24 -0.47
C ILE A 11 14.85 9.90 0.59
N ILE A 12 13.55 9.99 0.36
CA ILE A 12 12.55 10.28 1.39
C ILE A 12 11.88 8.97 1.76
N LEU A 13 11.77 8.73 3.08
CA LEU A 13 11.05 7.58 3.63
C LEU A 13 9.74 8.03 4.26
N ALA A 14 8.65 7.29 4.04
CA ALA A 14 7.38 7.55 4.69
C ALA A 14 6.73 6.25 5.19
N ASP A 15 6.48 6.17 6.50
CA ASP A 15 5.82 5.04 7.14
C ASP A 15 5.33 5.47 8.52
N ASP A 16 4.13 5.07 8.94
CA ASP A 16 3.55 5.38 10.26
C ASP A 16 4.16 4.56 11.40
N HIS A 17 5.08 3.63 11.09
CA HIS A 17 5.78 2.79 12.07
C HIS A 17 7.23 3.29 12.25
N PRO A 18 7.58 4.00 13.36
CA PRO A 18 8.91 4.58 13.55
C PRO A 18 10.05 3.54 13.50
N ILE A 19 9.82 2.35 14.05
CA ILE A 19 10.81 1.26 14.03
C ILE A 19 11.14 0.83 12.59
N PHE A 20 10.13 0.84 11.71
CA PHE A 20 10.32 0.49 10.31
C PHE A 20 11.15 1.54 9.58
N LEU A 21 10.89 2.82 9.80
CA LEU A 21 11.70 3.94 9.26
C LEU A 21 13.16 3.82 9.67
N ILE A 22 13.44 3.52 10.95
CA ILE A 22 14.81 3.30 11.44
C ILE A 22 15.46 2.12 10.72
N GLY A 23 14.76 0.99 10.60
CA GLY A 23 15.27 -0.20 9.92
C GLY A 23 15.59 0.06 8.45
N LEU A 24 14.69 0.71 7.72
CA LEU A 24 14.91 1.06 6.32
C LEU A 24 16.08 2.01 6.13
N ARG A 25 16.21 3.02 6.98
CA ARG A 25 17.32 3.94 6.95
C ARG A 25 18.66 3.21 7.10
N VAL A 26 18.77 2.32 8.09
CA VAL A 26 19.98 1.52 8.30
C VAL A 26 20.34 0.71 7.05
N VAL A 27 19.37 0.04 6.44
CA VAL A 27 19.59 -0.76 5.22
C VAL A 27 20.08 0.11 4.05
N LEU A 28 19.54 1.30 3.89
CA LEU A 28 19.86 2.20 2.78
C LEU A 28 21.21 2.89 2.92
N GLU A 29 21.57 3.30 4.15
CA GLU A 29 22.78 4.06 4.41
C GLU A 29 24.04 3.17 4.61
N GLN A 30 23.90 1.84 4.67
CA GLN A 30 25.01 0.90 4.92
C GLN A 30 26.23 1.10 4.01
N ASN A 31 26.05 1.50 2.75
CA ASN A 31 27.12 1.57 1.76
C ASN A 31 27.42 3.01 1.29
N ASN A 32 26.93 4.03 1.97
CA ASN A 32 27.06 5.44 1.58
C ASN A 32 26.60 5.77 0.14
N ALA A 33 25.89 4.88 -0.51
CA ALA A 33 25.37 5.09 -1.87
C ALA A 33 24.07 5.87 -1.88
N ALA A 34 23.36 5.89 -0.75
CA ALA A 34 22.11 6.62 -0.55
C ALA A 34 22.15 7.39 0.77
N ALA A 35 21.39 8.47 0.83
CA ALA A 35 21.18 9.28 2.02
C ALA A 35 19.67 9.51 2.21
N VAL A 36 19.16 9.22 3.39
CA VAL A 36 17.79 9.55 3.78
C VAL A 36 17.73 11.02 4.16
N VAL A 37 17.21 11.86 3.26
CA VAL A 37 17.18 13.32 3.42
C VAL A 37 16.00 13.79 4.27
N ALA A 38 14.89 13.03 4.31
CA ALA A 38 13.76 13.29 5.18
C ALA A 38 13.01 12.00 5.52
N GLN A 39 12.27 12.03 6.62
CA GLN A 39 11.36 10.97 7.05
C GLN A 39 9.99 11.59 7.37
N ALA A 40 8.92 10.86 7.07
CA ALA A 40 7.55 11.26 7.35
C ALA A 40 6.78 10.09 7.98
N SER A 41 5.91 10.40 8.93
CA SER A 41 5.06 9.42 9.62
C SER A 41 3.59 9.48 9.19
N ASN A 42 3.26 10.43 8.33
CA ASN A 42 1.91 10.62 7.78
C ASN A 42 1.95 11.32 6.41
N PRO A 43 0.84 11.33 5.66
CA PRO A 43 0.76 11.95 4.34
C PRO A 43 1.10 13.44 4.30
N ASP A 44 0.71 14.21 5.32
CA ASP A 44 0.95 15.66 5.33
C ASP A 44 2.44 15.98 5.53
N GLU A 45 3.11 15.27 6.44
CA GLU A 45 4.56 15.33 6.60
C GLU A 45 5.30 14.91 5.34
N LEU A 46 4.83 13.83 4.66
CA LEU A 46 5.42 13.40 3.40
C LEU A 46 5.35 14.48 2.33
N LEU A 47 4.18 15.09 2.15
CA LEU A 47 4.00 16.15 1.16
C LEU A 47 4.81 17.40 1.49
N ALA A 48 4.94 17.75 2.77
CA ALA A 48 5.84 18.82 3.22
C ALA A 48 7.30 18.49 2.89
N ALA A 49 7.77 17.28 3.24
CA ALA A 49 9.13 16.83 2.96
C ALA A 49 9.46 16.84 1.46
N LEU A 50 8.53 16.43 0.60
CA LEU A 50 8.70 16.46 -0.86
C LEU A 50 8.80 17.89 -1.43
N ASN A 51 8.20 18.88 -0.76
CA ASN A 51 8.32 20.28 -1.16
C ASN A 51 9.61 20.96 -0.62
N GLU A 52 10.12 20.50 0.51
CA GLU A 52 11.26 21.09 1.20
C GLU A 52 12.60 20.49 0.79
N HIS A 53 12.61 19.24 0.32
CA HIS A 53 13.82 18.49 0.02
C HIS A 53 13.81 17.97 -1.42
N ASP A 54 14.96 18.09 -2.07
CA ASP A 54 15.18 17.34 -3.31
C ASP A 54 15.18 15.84 -3.05
N CYS A 55 14.41 15.09 -3.81
CA CYS A 55 14.24 13.67 -3.68
C CYS A 55 14.46 12.95 -5.02
N ASP A 56 15.35 11.96 -5.03
CA ASP A 56 15.62 11.16 -6.23
C ASP A 56 14.77 9.90 -6.29
N VAL A 57 14.38 9.35 -5.12
CA VAL A 57 13.45 8.20 -4.99
C VAL A 57 12.64 8.35 -3.70
N LEU A 58 11.33 8.23 -3.82
CA LEU A 58 10.43 8.12 -2.69
C LEU A 58 10.21 6.66 -2.33
N VAL A 59 10.37 6.30 -1.05
CA VAL A 59 9.96 5.01 -0.48
C VAL A 59 8.85 5.27 0.52
N THR A 60 7.65 4.75 0.28
CA THR A 60 6.48 5.04 1.11
C THR A 60 5.70 3.79 1.46
N ASP A 61 5.16 3.72 2.68
CA ASP A 61 4.05 2.81 2.95
C ASP A 61 2.82 3.23 2.15
N PHE A 62 2.02 2.26 1.80
CA PHE A 62 0.71 2.49 1.19
C PHE A 62 -0.35 2.93 2.20
N MET A 63 -0.26 2.44 3.44
CA MET A 63 -1.25 2.66 4.49
C MET A 63 -0.64 3.47 5.62
N MET A 64 -0.81 4.77 5.60
CA MET A 64 -0.45 5.68 6.69
C MET A 64 -1.74 6.35 7.21
N PRO A 65 -2.38 5.79 8.26
CA PRO A 65 -3.68 6.27 8.74
C PRO A 65 -3.59 7.69 9.31
N VAL A 66 -4.47 8.57 8.81
CA VAL A 66 -4.80 9.88 9.40
C VAL A 66 -6.30 9.94 9.61
N GLU A 67 -6.75 10.61 10.67
CA GLU A 67 -8.13 10.52 11.21
C GLU A 67 -9.30 10.77 10.23
N GLN A 68 -9.09 11.18 8.99
CA GLN A 68 -10.17 11.41 8.02
C GLN A 68 -9.84 11.12 6.53
N GLN A 69 -8.64 10.67 6.17
CA GLN A 69 -8.27 10.48 4.76
C GLN A 69 -7.30 9.31 4.56
N ASN A 70 -7.81 8.08 4.61
CA ASN A 70 -6.99 6.87 4.47
C ASN A 70 -7.09 6.25 3.08
N ASP A 71 -6.83 7.03 2.07
CA ASP A 71 -6.80 6.51 0.71
C ASP A 71 -5.36 6.56 0.18
N GLY A 72 -4.63 5.46 0.33
CA GLY A 72 -3.27 5.34 -0.20
C GLY A 72 -3.19 5.64 -1.70
N LEU A 73 -4.23 5.29 -2.48
CA LEU A 73 -4.30 5.64 -3.89
C LEU A 73 -4.41 7.15 -4.11
N ARG A 74 -5.19 7.87 -3.30
CA ARG A 74 -5.29 9.35 -3.40
C ARG A 74 -3.96 10.03 -3.11
N LEU A 75 -3.22 9.55 -2.12
CA LEU A 75 -1.88 10.05 -1.85
C LEU A 75 -0.96 9.84 -3.05
N LEU A 76 -0.95 8.64 -3.62
CA LEU A 76 -0.15 8.32 -4.81
C LEU A 76 -0.58 9.16 -6.03
N GLN A 77 -1.88 9.37 -6.25
CA GLN A 77 -2.40 10.26 -7.30
C GLN A 77 -1.92 11.69 -7.10
N ARG A 78 -1.95 12.22 -5.87
CA ARG A 78 -1.45 13.55 -5.55
C ARG A 78 0.05 13.67 -5.79
N ILE A 79 0.84 12.70 -5.31
CA ILE A 79 2.29 12.65 -5.55
C ILE A 79 2.57 12.61 -7.06
N ARG A 80 1.85 11.79 -7.82
CA ARG A 80 2.06 11.67 -9.25
C ARG A 80 1.71 12.95 -10.02
N ARG A 81 0.66 13.67 -9.59
CA ARG A 81 0.26 14.95 -10.15
C ARG A 81 1.29 16.05 -9.86
N ASP A 82 1.73 16.14 -8.60
CA ASP A 82 2.59 17.22 -8.12
C ASP A 82 4.08 16.96 -8.43
N PHE A 83 4.49 15.68 -8.49
CA PHE A 83 5.86 15.20 -8.76
C PHE A 83 5.87 14.12 -9.85
N PRO A 84 5.51 14.41 -11.11
CA PRO A 84 5.28 13.40 -12.15
C PRO A 84 6.52 12.58 -12.51
N ALA A 85 7.72 13.13 -12.38
CA ALA A 85 8.98 12.45 -12.68
C ALA A 85 9.59 11.70 -11.49
N LEU A 86 9.05 11.85 -10.28
CA LEU A 86 9.61 11.24 -9.08
C LEU A 86 9.40 9.72 -9.09
N PRO A 87 10.46 8.90 -9.05
CA PRO A 87 10.33 7.47 -8.86
C PRO A 87 9.76 7.13 -7.49
N VAL A 88 8.73 6.28 -7.47
CA VAL A 88 8.03 5.86 -6.24
C VAL A 88 8.14 4.37 -6.04
N VAL A 89 8.61 3.98 -4.88
CA VAL A 89 8.64 2.61 -4.36
C VAL A 89 7.62 2.52 -3.22
N VAL A 90 6.63 1.66 -3.37
CA VAL A 90 5.65 1.38 -2.32
C VAL A 90 6.05 0.12 -1.58
N VAL A 91 6.05 0.19 -0.25
CA VAL A 91 6.29 -0.93 0.65
C VAL A 91 5.01 -1.18 1.45
N THR A 92 4.44 -2.37 1.37
CA THR A 92 3.13 -2.62 1.98
C THR A 92 3.01 -4.02 2.58
N THR A 93 2.11 -4.19 3.53
CA THR A 93 1.67 -5.50 4.05
C THR A 93 0.50 -6.07 3.26
N LEU A 94 -0.06 -5.31 2.33
CA LEU A 94 -1.20 -5.75 1.52
C LEU A 94 -0.80 -6.82 0.51
N SER A 95 -1.76 -7.69 0.19
CA SER A 95 -1.61 -8.76 -0.81
C SER A 95 -2.90 -8.81 -1.63
N ASN A 96 -3.08 -7.84 -2.53
CA ASN A 96 -4.26 -7.74 -3.39
C ASN A 96 -3.87 -7.32 -4.80
N ALA A 97 -4.21 -8.14 -5.79
CA ALA A 97 -3.84 -7.92 -7.19
C ALA A 97 -4.44 -6.64 -7.77
N GLY A 98 -5.71 -6.33 -7.46
CA GLY A 98 -6.37 -5.13 -7.95
C GLY A 98 -5.71 -3.85 -7.45
N LEU A 99 -5.31 -3.80 -6.17
CA LEU A 99 -4.56 -2.67 -5.62
C LEU A 99 -3.16 -2.57 -6.23
N PHE A 100 -2.46 -3.69 -6.41
CA PHE A 100 -1.15 -3.68 -7.06
C PHE A 100 -1.26 -3.16 -8.50
N GLN A 101 -2.29 -3.59 -9.24
CA GLN A 101 -2.53 -3.08 -10.59
C GLN A 101 -2.85 -1.59 -10.57
N ALA A 102 -3.71 -1.10 -9.69
CA ALA A 102 -4.02 0.32 -9.54
C ALA A 102 -2.78 1.18 -9.19
N MET A 103 -1.86 0.66 -8.37
CA MET A 103 -0.57 1.33 -8.11
C MET A 103 0.31 1.40 -9.36
N LEU A 104 0.38 0.31 -10.14
CA LEU A 104 1.14 0.27 -11.40
C LEU A 104 0.54 1.22 -12.44
N ASP A 105 -0.78 1.31 -12.53
CA ASP A 105 -1.49 2.26 -13.42
C ASP A 105 -1.22 3.72 -13.02
N LEU A 106 -0.95 3.98 -11.74
CA LEU A 106 -0.47 5.26 -11.22
C LEU A 106 1.06 5.44 -11.41
N ASN A 107 1.69 4.61 -12.22
CA ASN A 107 3.12 4.66 -12.50
C ASN A 107 4.00 4.55 -11.23
N VAL A 108 3.60 3.70 -10.26
CA VAL A 108 4.49 3.25 -9.19
C VAL A 108 5.52 2.31 -9.80
N GLN A 109 6.81 2.59 -9.59
CA GLN A 109 7.87 1.81 -10.22
C GLN A 109 8.39 0.67 -9.35
N GLY A 110 8.18 0.73 -8.03
CA GLY A 110 8.59 -0.32 -7.10
C GLY A 110 7.44 -0.78 -6.22
N LEU A 111 7.21 -2.09 -6.14
CA LEU A 111 6.24 -2.69 -5.21
C LEU A 111 6.92 -3.80 -4.40
N LEU A 112 7.00 -3.60 -3.08
CA LEU A 112 7.64 -4.52 -2.14
C LEU A 112 6.70 -4.89 -0.99
N SER A 113 6.93 -6.09 -0.45
CA SER A 113 6.30 -6.50 0.80
C SER A 113 7.13 -6.04 2.01
N LYS A 114 6.46 -5.53 3.05
CA LYS A 114 7.13 -5.23 4.34
C LYS A 114 7.85 -6.45 4.93
N ALA A 115 7.40 -7.66 4.61
CA ALA A 115 8.01 -8.90 5.12
C ALA A 115 9.41 -9.21 4.53
N SER A 116 9.71 -8.75 3.31
CA SER A 116 10.96 -9.05 2.60
C SER A 116 11.79 -7.83 2.25
N VAL A 117 11.34 -6.65 2.62
CA VAL A 117 11.86 -5.35 2.16
C VAL A 117 13.35 -5.17 2.41
N ALA A 118 13.89 -5.63 3.55
CA ALA A 118 15.29 -5.41 3.92
C ALA A 118 16.27 -6.00 2.90
N GLY A 119 15.95 -7.16 2.32
CA GLY A 119 16.78 -7.81 1.29
C GLY A 119 16.56 -7.29 -0.12
N GLU A 120 15.37 -6.76 -0.42
CA GLU A 120 14.96 -6.39 -1.78
C GLU A 120 15.09 -4.90 -2.06
N LEU A 121 15.01 -4.03 -1.02
CA LEU A 121 14.95 -2.58 -1.17
C LEU A 121 16.14 -1.98 -1.92
N PRO A 122 17.42 -2.34 -1.63
CA PRO A 122 18.55 -1.78 -2.37
C PRO A 122 18.49 -2.10 -3.87
N VAL A 123 18.08 -3.32 -4.23
CA VAL A 123 17.93 -3.75 -5.63
C VAL A 123 16.75 -3.04 -6.31
N ALA A 124 15.64 -2.88 -5.58
CA ALA A 124 14.47 -2.15 -6.06
C ALA A 124 14.82 -0.69 -6.39
N ILE A 125 15.48 0.01 -5.48
CA ILE A 125 15.89 1.40 -5.67
C ILE A 125 16.82 1.55 -6.89
N GLU A 126 17.80 0.67 -7.04
CA GLU A 126 18.71 0.73 -8.19
C GLU A 126 17.98 0.45 -9.51
N SER A 127 16.98 -0.45 -9.52
CA SER A 127 16.14 -0.73 -10.69
C SER A 127 15.27 0.47 -11.06
N VAL A 128 14.61 1.06 -10.07
CA VAL A 128 13.71 2.20 -10.22
C VAL A 128 14.47 3.45 -10.69
N ARG A 129 15.66 3.70 -10.14
CA ARG A 129 16.55 4.78 -10.56
C ARG A 129 16.95 4.67 -12.03
N ARG A 130 17.04 3.44 -12.55
CA ARG A 130 17.31 3.17 -13.98
C ARG A 130 16.05 3.21 -14.85
N GLY A 131 14.92 3.64 -14.33
CA GLY A 131 13.64 3.69 -15.05
C GLY A 131 13.00 2.32 -15.27
N ARG A 132 13.41 1.29 -14.51
CA ARG A 132 12.84 -0.06 -14.61
C ARG A 132 11.88 -0.32 -13.46
N VAL A 133 10.77 -0.98 -13.74
CA VAL A 133 9.83 -1.43 -12.71
C VAL A 133 10.43 -2.61 -11.94
N PHE A 134 10.32 -2.56 -10.61
CA PHE A 134 10.69 -3.65 -9.71
C PHE A 134 9.46 -4.16 -8.96
N LEU A 135 9.19 -5.44 -9.08
CA LEU A 135 8.14 -6.12 -8.32
C LEU A 135 8.80 -7.21 -7.47
N ALA A 136 8.57 -7.18 -6.17
CA ALA A 136 8.94 -8.26 -5.26
C ALA A 136 8.33 -9.58 -5.73
N ASP A 137 8.98 -10.71 -5.44
CA ASP A 137 8.47 -12.02 -5.88
C ASP A 137 7.09 -12.33 -5.29
N SER A 138 6.80 -11.88 -4.08
CA SER A 138 5.48 -12.00 -3.45
C SER A 138 4.40 -11.23 -4.23
N VAL A 139 4.70 -10.00 -4.66
CA VAL A 139 3.79 -9.15 -5.46
C VAL A 139 3.57 -9.77 -6.84
N ARG A 140 4.65 -10.24 -7.48
CA ARG A 140 4.59 -10.85 -8.81
C ARG A 140 3.71 -12.10 -8.81
N ARG A 141 3.83 -12.96 -7.79
CA ARG A 141 2.96 -14.15 -7.64
C ARG A 141 1.50 -13.75 -7.54
N VAL A 142 1.14 -12.78 -6.69
CA VAL A 142 -0.25 -12.32 -6.53
C VAL A 142 -0.82 -11.81 -7.86
N LEU A 143 -0.05 -11.05 -8.64
CA LEU A 143 -0.47 -10.57 -9.96
C LEU A 143 -0.61 -11.70 -10.99
N GLN A 144 0.30 -12.67 -10.98
CA GLN A 144 0.25 -13.83 -11.88
C GLN A 144 -0.94 -14.76 -11.57
N ASP A 145 -1.18 -15.03 -10.29
CA ASP A 145 -2.31 -15.86 -9.84
C ASP A 145 -3.65 -15.21 -10.27
N ALA A 146 -3.77 -13.90 -10.12
CA ALA A 146 -4.95 -13.16 -10.57
C ALA A 146 -5.14 -13.19 -12.10
N GLN A 147 -4.05 -13.14 -12.88
CA GLN A 147 -4.12 -13.23 -14.35
C GLN A 147 -4.52 -14.62 -14.85
N GLN A 148 -4.11 -15.69 -14.14
CA GLN A 148 -4.45 -17.07 -14.51
C GLN A 148 -5.93 -17.42 -14.27
N LEU A 149 -6.60 -16.68 -13.36
CA LEU A 149 -7.97 -16.97 -12.94
C LEU A 149 -9.03 -16.21 -13.75
N GLY A 150 -8.63 -15.30 -14.62
CA GLY A 150 -9.52 -14.49 -15.46
C GLY A 150 -10.21 -13.34 -14.71
N PRO A 151 -10.81 -12.37 -15.45
CA PRO A 151 -11.43 -11.17 -14.86
C PRO A 151 -12.66 -11.44 -13.99
N ASP A 152 -13.25 -12.63 -14.08
CA ASP A 152 -14.46 -13.03 -13.35
C ASP A 152 -14.18 -13.95 -12.16
N SER A 153 -12.94 -14.04 -11.68
CA SER A 153 -12.62 -14.97 -10.59
C SER A 153 -13.02 -14.42 -9.22
N PRO A 154 -13.83 -15.17 -8.44
CA PRO A 154 -14.33 -14.76 -7.12
C PRO A 154 -13.28 -14.81 -6.00
N LEU A 155 -11.99 -14.88 -6.30
CA LEU A 155 -10.90 -15.20 -5.36
C LEU A 155 -10.78 -14.30 -4.14
N ALA A 156 -11.10 -13.02 -4.26
CA ALA A 156 -11.06 -12.14 -3.10
C ALA A 156 -12.21 -12.48 -2.12
N LEU A 157 -13.36 -12.90 -2.63
CA LEU A 157 -14.50 -13.33 -1.82
C LEU A 157 -14.28 -14.71 -1.19
N ASP A 158 -13.60 -15.62 -1.90
CA ASP A 158 -13.25 -16.96 -1.40
C ASP A 158 -12.24 -16.92 -0.23
N GLN A 159 -11.49 -15.85 -0.10
CA GLN A 159 -10.60 -15.63 1.04
C GLN A 159 -11.33 -15.17 2.31
N LEU A 160 -12.59 -14.74 2.18
CA LEU A 160 -13.39 -14.32 3.32
C LEU A 160 -13.89 -15.53 4.11
N SER A 161 -13.77 -15.47 5.43
CA SER A 161 -14.47 -16.42 6.27
C SER A 161 -15.99 -16.22 6.15
N PRO A 162 -16.81 -17.25 6.41
CA PRO A 162 -18.26 -17.10 6.41
C PRO A 162 -18.76 -15.95 7.30
N ARG A 163 -18.05 -15.68 8.41
CA ARG A 163 -18.38 -14.60 9.34
C ARG A 163 -18.05 -13.21 8.80
N GLU A 164 -16.98 -13.06 8.05
CA GLU A 164 -16.62 -11.83 7.37
C GLU A 164 -17.58 -11.54 6.21
N LEU A 165 -17.90 -12.55 5.42
CA LEU A 165 -18.86 -12.44 4.32
C LEU A 165 -20.26 -12.04 4.82
N GLU A 166 -20.72 -12.59 5.94
CA GLU A 166 -21.99 -12.25 6.56
C GLU A 166 -22.02 -10.76 6.99
N VAL A 167 -20.95 -10.28 7.60
CA VAL A 167 -20.82 -8.85 7.99
C VAL A 167 -20.83 -7.95 6.75
N LEU A 168 -20.11 -8.32 5.69
CA LEU A 168 -20.07 -7.53 4.45
C LEU A 168 -21.43 -7.46 3.75
N ARG A 169 -22.18 -8.56 3.69
CA ARG A 169 -23.54 -8.59 3.14
C ARG A 169 -24.50 -7.66 3.89
N LEU A 170 -24.39 -7.61 5.22
CA LEU A 170 -25.21 -6.71 6.01
C LEU A 170 -24.80 -5.24 5.88
N LEU A 171 -23.49 -4.98 5.70
CA LEU A 171 -22.99 -3.64 5.41
C LEU A 171 -23.46 -3.17 4.04
N SER A 172 -23.41 -4.00 3.00
CA SER A 172 -23.89 -3.65 1.66
C SER A 172 -25.39 -3.38 1.64
N ALA A 173 -26.17 -4.07 2.49
CA ALA A 173 -27.58 -3.77 2.71
C ALA A 173 -27.84 -2.48 3.52
N GLY A 174 -26.80 -1.68 3.81
CA GLY A 174 -26.89 -0.39 4.48
C GLY A 174 -27.02 -0.46 6.01
N HIS A 175 -26.76 -1.62 6.63
CA HIS A 175 -26.81 -1.73 8.08
C HIS A 175 -25.57 -1.15 8.76
N ALA A 176 -25.76 -0.30 9.76
CA ALA A 176 -24.66 0.18 10.60
C ALA A 176 -24.09 -0.96 11.49
N VAL A 177 -22.78 -0.88 11.80
CA VAL A 177 -22.05 -1.86 12.64
C VAL A 177 -22.79 -2.22 13.94
N GLY A 178 -23.40 -1.21 14.59
CA GLY A 178 -24.18 -1.43 15.82
C GLY A 178 -25.42 -2.30 15.61
N ARG A 179 -26.13 -2.12 14.49
CA ARG A 179 -27.29 -2.94 14.13
C ARG A 179 -26.90 -4.36 13.75
N ILE A 180 -25.79 -4.49 13.01
CA ILE A 180 -25.21 -5.80 12.66
C ILE A 180 -24.82 -6.57 13.93
N ALA A 181 -24.18 -5.91 14.89
CA ALA A 181 -23.79 -6.51 16.15
C ALA A 181 -25.00 -7.08 16.92
N THR A 182 -26.10 -6.32 17.00
CA THR A 182 -27.35 -6.79 17.61
C THR A 182 -27.96 -7.95 16.82
N GLN A 183 -28.03 -7.84 15.49
CA GLN A 183 -28.64 -8.87 14.62
C GLN A 183 -27.88 -10.19 14.67
N LEU A 184 -26.55 -10.15 14.73
CA LEU A 184 -25.68 -11.33 14.76
C LEU A 184 -25.36 -11.83 16.17
N ASN A 185 -25.94 -11.18 17.20
CA ASN A 185 -25.66 -11.45 18.60
C ASN A 185 -24.15 -11.44 18.92
N ARG A 186 -23.45 -10.42 18.44
CA ARG A 186 -22.00 -10.19 18.61
C ARG A 186 -21.74 -8.82 19.21
N SER A 187 -20.54 -8.61 19.77
CA SER A 187 -20.14 -7.25 20.18
C SER A 187 -19.84 -6.36 18.99
N LYS A 188 -20.00 -5.03 19.18
CA LYS A 188 -19.60 -4.05 18.14
C LYS A 188 -18.13 -4.18 17.78
N GLN A 189 -17.26 -4.46 18.76
CA GLN A 189 -15.84 -4.69 18.54
C GLN A 189 -15.59 -5.90 17.64
N THR A 190 -16.33 -7.00 17.86
CA THR A 190 -16.22 -8.21 17.02
C THR A 190 -16.61 -7.93 15.58
N VAL A 191 -17.72 -7.22 15.35
CA VAL A 191 -18.19 -6.87 14.00
C VAL A 191 -17.20 -5.90 13.31
N SER A 192 -16.69 -4.90 14.05
CA SER A 192 -15.67 -3.98 13.53
C SER A 192 -14.38 -4.72 13.17
N ALA A 193 -13.91 -5.64 14.01
CA ALA A 193 -12.73 -6.44 13.71
C ALA A 193 -12.92 -7.34 12.48
N GLN A 194 -14.11 -7.94 12.32
CA GLN A 194 -14.46 -8.74 11.14
C GLN A 194 -14.53 -7.88 9.87
N LYS A 195 -15.11 -6.68 9.94
CA LYS A 195 -15.10 -5.69 8.85
C LYS A 195 -13.67 -5.33 8.44
N VAL A 196 -12.83 -4.92 9.39
CA VAL A 196 -11.43 -4.54 9.12
C VAL A 196 -10.64 -5.72 8.55
N SER A 197 -10.83 -6.94 9.09
CA SER A 197 -10.19 -8.14 8.55
C SER A 197 -10.64 -8.45 7.12
N ALA A 198 -11.94 -8.29 6.82
CA ALA A 198 -12.48 -8.45 5.47
C ALA A 198 -11.91 -7.38 4.52
N MET A 199 -11.93 -6.11 4.92
CA MET A 199 -11.35 -5.01 4.14
C MET A 199 -9.89 -5.27 3.79
N ARG A 200 -9.09 -5.74 4.76
CA ARG A 200 -7.70 -6.12 4.51
C ARG A 200 -7.56 -7.25 3.50
N LYS A 201 -8.40 -8.28 3.56
CA LYS A 201 -8.39 -9.42 2.62
C LYS A 201 -8.84 -9.00 1.22
N LEU A 202 -9.82 -8.09 1.13
CA LEU A 202 -10.29 -7.51 -0.13
C LEU A 202 -9.34 -6.43 -0.67
N GLY A 203 -8.37 -5.98 0.14
CA GLY A 203 -7.45 -4.92 -0.22
C GLY A 203 -8.10 -3.55 -0.37
N VAL A 204 -9.21 -3.31 0.32
CA VAL A 204 -9.92 -2.02 0.29
C VAL A 204 -9.56 -1.20 1.52
N ALA A 205 -9.23 0.08 1.30
CA ALA A 205 -8.62 0.95 2.29
C ALA A 205 -9.63 1.67 3.20
N ASN A 206 -10.86 1.86 2.74
CA ASN A 206 -11.88 2.61 3.47
C ASN A 206 -13.30 2.11 3.14
N ASP A 207 -14.30 2.63 3.86
CA ASP A 207 -15.69 2.23 3.71
C ASP A 207 -16.25 2.55 2.32
N ALA A 208 -15.85 3.67 1.72
CA ALA A 208 -16.30 4.04 0.38
C ALA A 208 -15.77 3.06 -0.68
N ALA A 209 -14.48 2.71 -0.61
CA ALA A 209 -13.88 1.69 -1.48
C ALA A 209 -14.49 0.31 -1.24
N LEU A 210 -14.84 -0.03 0.01
CA LEU A 210 -15.56 -1.26 0.34
C LEU A 210 -16.93 -1.31 -0.32
N PHE A 211 -17.73 -0.23 -0.22
CA PHE A 211 -19.06 -0.17 -0.84
C PHE A 211 -18.98 -0.26 -2.37
N MET A 212 -18.04 0.41 -3.01
CA MET A 212 -17.82 0.30 -4.45
C MET A 212 -17.47 -1.14 -4.84
N TYR A 213 -16.53 -1.75 -4.12
CA TYR A 213 -16.14 -3.15 -4.33
C TYR A 213 -17.33 -4.11 -4.22
N LEU A 214 -18.19 -3.95 -3.19
CA LEU A 214 -19.35 -4.80 -2.97
C LEU A 214 -20.41 -4.64 -4.07
N GLN A 215 -20.59 -3.42 -4.61
CA GLN A 215 -21.48 -3.15 -5.74
C GLN A 215 -20.97 -3.80 -7.04
N GLU A 216 -19.68 -3.65 -7.34
CA GLU A 216 -19.05 -4.20 -8.55
C GLU A 216 -19.10 -5.75 -8.58
N HIS A 217 -19.05 -6.39 -7.41
CA HIS A 217 -19.02 -7.84 -7.28
C HIS A 217 -20.37 -8.47 -6.89
N GLY A 218 -21.46 -7.72 -7.00
CA GLY A 218 -22.82 -8.24 -6.84
C GLY A 218 -23.19 -8.72 -5.43
N LEU A 219 -22.54 -8.17 -4.40
CA LEU A 219 -22.84 -8.43 -2.99
C LEU A 219 -23.83 -7.43 -2.40
N SER A 220 -24.44 -6.58 -3.24
CA SER A 220 -25.49 -5.62 -2.85
C SER A 220 -26.87 -6.27 -2.87
#